data_75ec9310e87b891107957a2973328510
#
_entry.id   75ec9310e87b891107957a2973328510
#
_cell.length_a   1.000
_cell.length_b   1.000
_cell.length_c   1.000
_cell.angle_alpha   90.00
_cell.angle_beta   90.00
_cell.angle_gamma   90.00
#
_symmetry.space_group_name_H-M   'P 1'
#
loop_
_entity.id
_entity.type
_entity.pdbx_description
1 polymer ?
#
loop_
_entity_poly.entity_id
_entity_poly.type
_entity_poly.pdbx_seq_one_letter_code
_entity_poly.pdbx_strand_id
1 'polypeptide(L)'
;MTSSVINVLNKIKDLDIFEDDLYFVGGTALSYFIKHRVSEDIDIVSPKILKYKNIIPIMQDLGAKKIEDENTFSLRLAGMFPDEYILKFILDDVKIEFFCANRPIQKELLKQIEFTTYDNSKLKILDLKQIAKLKVIAFFQRDKIRDLFDFGEILENKIVSFQDILQISKELKNISSEKQLIKFILDKKEEKDDENVYLDEQSRIDLSFLEIKKAVLKKIEKIGNQKCKT
;
A
#
# COMPACT_ATOMS: atom_id res chain seq x y z
N MET A 1 9.08 -8.98 4.69
CA MET A 1 8.49 -8.62 6.00
C MET A 1 9.54 -8.84 7.06
N THR A 2 9.65 -7.95 8.03
CA THR A 2 10.53 -8.12 9.20
C THR A 2 10.01 -9.16 10.17
N SER A 3 10.89 -9.68 11.02
CA SER A 3 10.51 -10.60 12.10
C SER A 3 9.51 -9.96 13.07
N SER A 4 9.63 -8.66 13.35
CA SER A 4 8.70 -7.90 14.18
C SER A 4 7.30 -7.86 13.57
N VAL A 5 7.18 -7.60 12.27
CA VAL A 5 5.89 -7.61 11.56
C VAL A 5 5.24 -8.99 11.61
N ILE A 6 6.01 -10.07 11.39
CA ILE A 6 5.49 -11.44 11.47
C ILE A 6 4.95 -11.73 12.88
N ASN A 7 5.68 -11.32 13.92
CA ASN A 7 5.24 -11.50 15.31
C ASN A 7 3.94 -10.74 15.60
N VAL A 8 3.81 -9.50 15.12
CA VAL A 8 2.58 -8.71 15.32
C VAL A 8 1.43 -9.30 14.50
N LEU A 9 1.64 -9.71 13.25
CA LEU A 9 0.62 -10.41 12.46
C LEU A 9 0.12 -11.65 13.18
N ASN A 10 1.00 -12.45 13.79
CA ASN A 10 0.61 -13.64 14.58
C ASN A 10 -0.22 -13.29 15.82
N LYS A 11 -0.02 -12.12 16.42
CA LYS A 11 -0.84 -11.65 17.57
C LYS A 11 -2.24 -11.20 17.14
N ILE A 12 -2.37 -10.60 15.95
CA ILE A 12 -3.63 -9.99 15.53
C ILE A 12 -4.46 -10.85 14.58
N LYS A 13 -3.88 -11.83 13.89
CA LYS A 13 -4.49 -12.55 12.75
C LYS A 13 -5.83 -13.22 13.08
N ASP A 14 -6.08 -13.59 14.32
CA ASP A 14 -7.30 -14.30 14.76
C ASP A 14 -8.29 -13.41 15.52
N LEU A 15 -8.10 -12.08 15.53
CA LEU A 15 -9.01 -11.15 16.18
C LEU A 15 -10.37 -11.12 15.47
N ASP A 16 -11.44 -11.01 16.25
CA ASP A 16 -12.82 -10.99 15.74
C ASP A 16 -13.13 -9.79 14.83
N ILE A 17 -12.36 -8.69 14.94
CA ILE A 17 -12.50 -7.55 14.03
C ILE A 17 -12.31 -7.94 12.56
N PHE A 18 -11.55 -9.00 12.25
CA PHE A 18 -11.31 -9.46 10.87
C PHE A 18 -12.46 -10.32 10.29
N GLU A 19 -13.49 -10.62 11.07
CA GLU A 19 -14.75 -11.14 10.54
C GLU A 19 -15.49 -10.07 9.73
N ASP A 20 -15.26 -8.78 10.04
CA ASP A 20 -15.74 -7.65 9.25
C ASP A 20 -15.00 -7.52 7.89
N ASP A 21 -15.43 -6.55 7.08
CA ASP A 21 -14.83 -6.23 5.76
C ASP A 21 -13.50 -5.47 5.94
N LEU A 22 -12.50 -6.14 6.52
CA LEU A 22 -11.15 -5.65 6.73
C LEU A 22 -10.15 -6.54 6.01
N TYR A 23 -9.25 -5.94 5.23
CA TYR A 23 -8.34 -6.66 4.34
C TYR A 23 -6.91 -6.15 4.48
N PHE A 24 -5.97 -7.05 4.70
CA PHE A 24 -4.55 -6.75 4.73
C PHE A 24 -4.05 -6.38 3.33
N VAL A 25 -3.37 -5.25 3.21
CA VAL A 25 -2.92 -4.64 1.98
C VAL A 25 -1.53 -3.99 2.16
N GLY A 26 -1.19 -3.05 1.32
CA GLY A 26 0.01 -2.23 1.46
C GLY A 26 1.29 -2.92 0.99
N GLY A 27 2.43 -2.32 1.35
CA GLY A 27 3.76 -2.82 0.97
C GLY A 27 4.07 -4.18 1.57
N THR A 28 3.61 -4.41 2.79
CA THR A 28 3.86 -5.64 3.52
C THR A 28 3.07 -6.81 2.93
N ALA A 29 1.80 -6.59 2.56
CA ALA A 29 1.01 -7.59 1.85
C ALA A 29 1.57 -7.88 0.44
N LEU A 30 2.04 -6.86 -0.29
CA LEU A 30 2.74 -7.06 -1.55
C LEU A 30 4.02 -7.89 -1.35
N SER A 31 4.82 -7.56 -0.32
CA SER A 31 6.04 -8.31 0.01
C SER A 31 5.78 -9.74 0.47
N TYR A 32 4.63 -10.02 1.07
CA TYR A 32 4.21 -11.38 1.40
C TYR A 32 4.13 -12.25 0.14
N PHE A 33 3.55 -11.72 -0.96
CA PHE A 33 3.39 -12.47 -2.21
C PHE A 33 4.68 -12.54 -3.04
N ILE A 34 5.38 -11.41 -3.24
CA ILE A 34 6.48 -11.33 -4.23
C ILE A 34 7.88 -11.15 -3.62
N LYS A 35 7.99 -10.99 -2.33
CA LYS A 35 9.27 -10.91 -1.56
C LYS A 35 10.27 -9.90 -2.12
N HIS A 36 9.81 -8.79 -2.68
CA HIS A 36 10.61 -7.84 -3.44
C HIS A 36 11.43 -6.87 -2.58
N ARG A 37 11.01 -6.61 -1.36
CA ARG A 37 11.71 -5.75 -0.38
C ARG A 37 11.28 -6.03 1.05
N VAL A 38 12.03 -5.49 1.99
CA VAL A 38 11.63 -5.44 3.40
C VAL A 38 10.49 -4.44 3.56
N SER A 39 9.51 -4.77 4.40
CA SER A 39 8.39 -3.91 4.75
C SER A 39 8.05 -4.07 6.23
N GLU A 40 7.76 -2.95 6.90
CA GLU A 40 7.74 -2.81 8.36
C GLU A 40 6.39 -2.37 8.92
N ASP A 41 5.45 -1.96 8.07
CA ASP A 41 4.12 -1.51 8.47
C ASP A 41 3.04 -2.54 8.13
N ILE A 42 1.92 -2.53 8.85
CA ILE A 42 0.74 -3.33 8.56
C ILE A 42 -0.40 -2.40 8.16
N ASP A 43 -0.85 -2.50 6.92
CA ASP A 43 -1.94 -1.71 6.36
C ASP A 43 -3.19 -2.55 6.19
N ILE A 44 -4.31 -2.12 6.77
CA ILE A 44 -5.61 -2.78 6.69
C ILE A 44 -6.61 -1.84 6.03
N VAL A 45 -7.20 -2.25 4.92
CA VAL A 45 -8.23 -1.47 4.22
C VAL A 45 -9.64 -1.97 4.52
N SER A 46 -10.56 -1.04 4.65
CA SER A 46 -12.01 -1.31 4.62
C SER A 46 -12.64 -0.67 3.38
N PRO A 47 -13.55 -1.33 2.65
CA PRO A 47 -14.36 -0.71 1.61
C PRO A 47 -15.44 0.23 2.17
N LYS A 48 -15.69 0.18 3.47
CA LYS A 48 -16.67 0.97 4.22
C LYS A 48 -15.99 1.79 5.31
N ILE A 49 -16.71 2.72 5.91
CA ILE A 49 -16.23 3.44 7.10
C ILE A 49 -15.85 2.44 8.20
N LEU A 50 -14.81 2.78 8.95
CA LEU A 50 -14.27 1.91 9.99
C LEU A 50 -15.24 1.82 11.18
N LYS A 51 -15.48 0.63 11.68
CA LYS A 51 -16.17 0.39 12.94
C LYS A 51 -15.23 0.70 14.13
N TYR A 52 -14.74 1.94 14.20
CA TYR A 52 -13.70 2.35 15.13
C TYR A 52 -14.01 2.04 16.60
N LYS A 53 -15.30 2.06 16.98
CA LYS A 53 -15.75 1.72 18.35
C LYS A 53 -15.48 0.27 18.73
N ASN A 54 -15.33 -0.63 17.74
CA ASN A 54 -14.96 -2.02 17.94
C ASN A 54 -13.44 -2.22 17.84
N ILE A 55 -12.81 -1.54 16.87
CA ILE A 55 -11.38 -1.70 16.59
C ILE A 55 -10.52 -1.16 17.74
N ILE A 56 -10.83 0.05 18.23
CA ILE A 56 -9.99 0.74 19.22
C ILE A 56 -9.85 -0.08 20.51
N PRO A 57 -10.93 -0.54 21.18
CA PRO A 57 -10.80 -1.30 22.42
C PRO A 57 -10.00 -2.59 22.22
N ILE A 58 -10.28 -3.35 21.16
CA ILE A 58 -9.60 -4.63 20.90
C ILE A 58 -8.09 -4.41 20.68
N MET A 59 -7.70 -3.37 19.95
CA MET A 59 -6.29 -3.04 19.75
C MET A 59 -5.62 -2.58 21.05
N GLN A 60 -6.32 -1.81 21.88
CA GLN A 60 -5.83 -1.36 23.18
C GLN A 60 -5.67 -2.51 24.17
N ASP A 61 -6.58 -3.48 24.19
CA ASP A 61 -6.50 -4.69 25.02
C ASP A 61 -5.27 -5.55 24.68
N LEU A 62 -4.78 -5.49 23.43
CA LEU A 62 -3.51 -6.09 23.02
C LEU A 62 -2.27 -5.29 23.44
N GLY A 63 -2.46 -4.11 24.04
CA GLY A 63 -1.37 -3.20 24.39
C GLY A 63 -0.96 -2.25 23.29
N ALA A 64 -1.70 -2.18 22.18
CA ALA A 64 -1.41 -1.24 21.11
C ALA A 64 -1.70 0.22 21.53
N LYS A 65 -0.77 1.12 21.24
CA LYS A 65 -0.92 2.55 21.49
C LYS A 65 -1.53 3.21 20.25
N LYS A 66 -2.71 3.85 20.41
CA LYS A 66 -3.28 4.67 19.34
C LYS A 66 -2.43 5.92 19.12
N ILE A 67 -2.13 6.22 17.86
CA ILE A 67 -1.44 7.44 17.44
C ILE A 67 -2.49 8.37 16.83
N GLU A 68 -2.42 9.65 17.19
CA GLU A 68 -3.24 10.70 16.58
C GLU A 68 -2.34 11.67 15.81
N ASP A 69 -2.73 12.00 14.59
CA ASP A 69 -2.11 13.08 13.84
C ASP A 69 -2.50 14.42 14.46
N GLU A 70 -1.63 15.43 14.36
CA GLU A 70 -1.90 16.79 14.87
C GLU A 70 -3.21 17.37 14.34
N ASN A 71 -3.59 17.02 13.11
CA ASN A 71 -4.84 17.44 12.48
C ASN A 71 -6.09 16.75 13.02
N THR A 72 -5.97 15.60 13.68
CA THR A 72 -7.11 14.79 14.17
C THR A 72 -7.95 15.57 15.17
N PHE A 73 -7.31 16.28 16.08
CA PHE A 73 -7.98 17.12 17.06
C PHE A 73 -8.77 18.25 16.40
N SER A 74 -8.17 18.97 15.44
CA SER A 74 -8.82 20.04 14.69
C SER A 74 -10.02 19.54 13.89
N LEU A 75 -9.93 18.35 13.30
CA LEU A 75 -11.03 17.71 12.57
C LEU A 75 -12.20 17.37 13.50
N ARG A 76 -11.93 16.86 14.71
CA ARG A 76 -12.98 16.57 15.71
C ARG A 76 -13.66 17.86 16.18
N LEU A 77 -12.92 18.94 16.41
CA LEU A 77 -13.49 20.24 16.77
C LEU A 77 -14.41 20.79 15.65
N ALA A 78 -14.12 20.47 14.39
CA ALA A 78 -14.96 20.80 13.24
C ALA A 78 -16.16 19.85 13.05
N GLY A 79 -16.42 18.94 14.01
CA GLY A 79 -17.52 18.00 13.96
C GLY A 79 -17.32 16.81 13.02
N MET A 80 -16.09 16.57 12.55
CA MET A 80 -15.74 15.40 11.75
C MET A 80 -15.34 14.22 12.64
N PHE A 81 -15.47 13.02 12.11
CA PHE A 81 -15.11 11.77 12.78
C PHE A 81 -13.95 11.09 12.06
N PRO A 82 -12.69 11.57 12.22
CA PRO A 82 -11.53 11.03 11.50
C PRO A 82 -11.33 9.53 11.74
N ASP A 83 -11.69 9.02 12.93
CA ASP A 83 -11.58 7.60 13.29
C ASP A 83 -12.46 6.68 12.39
N GLU A 84 -13.46 7.22 11.71
CA GLU A 84 -14.24 6.47 10.70
C GLU A 84 -13.45 6.21 9.41
N TYR A 85 -12.37 6.97 9.19
CA TYR A 85 -11.62 6.92 7.94
C TYR A 85 -10.21 6.41 8.11
N ILE A 86 -9.58 6.68 9.26
CA ILE A 86 -8.21 6.26 9.53
C ILE A 86 -7.99 6.05 11.03
N LEU A 87 -7.35 4.92 11.36
CA LEU A 87 -6.85 4.62 12.71
C LEU A 87 -5.41 4.16 12.61
N LYS A 88 -4.57 4.67 13.48
CA LYS A 88 -3.14 4.30 13.54
C LYS A 88 -2.79 3.82 14.94
N PHE A 89 -2.06 2.72 15.00
CA PHE A 89 -1.56 2.14 16.24
C PHE A 89 -0.08 1.78 16.11
N ILE A 90 0.61 1.71 17.25
CA ILE A 90 1.89 1.04 17.42
C ILE A 90 1.68 -0.14 18.35
N LEU A 91 2.08 -1.33 17.91
CA LEU A 91 2.13 -2.55 18.70
C LEU A 91 3.50 -3.20 18.50
N ASP A 92 4.28 -3.39 19.59
CA ASP A 92 5.63 -3.94 19.54
C ASP A 92 6.52 -3.24 18.48
N ASP A 93 6.52 -1.91 18.48
CA ASP A 93 7.23 -1.03 17.55
C ASP A 93 6.81 -1.16 16.06
N VAL A 94 5.76 -1.94 15.75
CA VAL A 94 5.18 -2.04 14.41
C VAL A 94 3.99 -1.11 14.29
N LYS A 95 3.97 -0.30 13.24
CA LYS A 95 2.84 0.54 12.88
C LYS A 95 1.75 -0.29 12.22
N ILE A 96 0.53 -0.15 12.72
CA ILE A 96 -0.68 -0.74 12.15
C ILE A 96 -1.62 0.39 11.75
N GLU A 97 -2.01 0.44 10.50
CA GLU A 97 -2.92 1.44 9.97
C GLU A 97 -4.18 0.78 9.43
N PHE A 98 -5.35 1.17 9.95
CA PHE A 98 -6.65 0.86 9.36
C PHE A 98 -7.14 2.08 8.61
N PHE A 99 -7.57 1.91 7.37
CA PHE A 99 -8.10 3.01 6.60
C PHE A 99 -9.31 2.62 5.75
N CYS A 100 -10.20 3.59 5.52
CA CYS A 100 -11.33 3.44 4.65
C CYS A 100 -10.96 3.80 3.22
N ALA A 101 -11.32 2.97 2.25
CA ALA A 101 -11.22 3.30 0.83
C ALA A 101 -12.28 4.35 0.47
N ASN A 102 -11.96 5.63 0.62
CA ASN A 102 -12.92 6.72 0.45
C ASN A 102 -12.88 7.39 -0.94
N ARG A 103 -11.83 7.14 -1.75
CA ARG A 103 -11.69 7.72 -3.08
C ARG A 103 -12.46 6.92 -4.14
N PRO A 104 -13.07 7.56 -5.16
CA PRO A 104 -13.87 6.86 -6.18
C PRO A 104 -13.15 5.68 -6.81
N ILE A 105 -11.91 5.84 -7.25
CA ILE A 105 -11.10 4.78 -7.86
C ILE A 105 -10.84 3.60 -6.91
N GLN A 106 -10.63 3.85 -5.61
CA GLN A 106 -10.45 2.80 -4.61
C GLN A 106 -11.76 2.07 -4.35
N LYS A 107 -12.87 2.82 -4.25
CA LYS A 107 -14.22 2.24 -4.10
C LYS A 107 -14.58 1.36 -5.28
N GLU A 108 -14.27 1.79 -6.51
CA GLU A 108 -14.50 1.00 -7.71
C GLU A 108 -13.69 -0.29 -7.70
N LEU A 109 -12.41 -0.21 -7.36
CA LEU A 109 -11.51 -1.36 -7.25
C LEU A 109 -11.99 -2.38 -6.21
N LEU A 110 -12.58 -1.92 -5.10
CA LEU A 110 -13.05 -2.75 -3.99
C LEU A 110 -14.54 -3.09 -4.05
N LYS A 111 -15.22 -2.91 -5.19
CA LYS A 111 -16.60 -3.40 -5.39
C LYS A 111 -16.69 -4.92 -5.48
N GLN A 112 -15.70 -5.54 -6.10
CA GLN A 112 -15.57 -6.98 -6.22
C GLN A 112 -14.26 -7.39 -5.56
N ILE A 113 -14.34 -7.86 -4.32
CA ILE A 113 -13.19 -8.19 -3.51
C ILE A 113 -12.89 -9.68 -3.67
N GLU A 114 -11.65 -9.96 -4.10
CA GLU A 114 -11.06 -11.28 -4.05
C GLU A 114 -10.00 -11.30 -2.94
N PHE A 115 -9.99 -12.33 -2.12
CA PHE A 115 -9.06 -12.44 -0.99
C PHE A 115 -8.69 -13.88 -0.69
N THR A 116 -7.59 -14.06 0.00
CA THR A 116 -7.19 -15.29 0.68
C THR A 116 -7.03 -15.00 2.18
N THR A 117 -6.82 -16.01 2.99
CA THR A 117 -6.56 -15.83 4.42
C THR A 117 -5.07 -15.91 4.73
N TYR A 118 -4.59 -15.07 5.63
CA TYR A 118 -3.22 -15.14 6.14
C TYR A 118 -3.10 -16.35 7.07
N ASP A 119 -2.24 -17.30 6.73
CA ASP A 119 -1.92 -18.47 7.57
C ASP A 119 -3.19 -19.18 8.13
N ASN A 120 -4.21 -19.38 7.27
CA ASN A 120 -5.49 -20.00 7.62
C ASN A 120 -6.22 -19.34 8.81
N SER A 121 -6.03 -18.05 9.03
CA SER A 121 -6.59 -17.26 10.12
C SER A 121 -7.83 -16.45 9.69
N LYS A 122 -8.35 -15.61 10.60
CA LYS A 122 -9.42 -14.65 10.29
C LYS A 122 -8.93 -13.46 9.44
N LEU A 123 -7.63 -13.16 9.47
CA LEU A 123 -7.05 -12.05 8.71
C LEU A 123 -7.09 -12.34 7.21
N LYS A 124 -7.88 -11.57 6.48
CA LYS A 124 -8.02 -11.65 5.02
C LYS A 124 -6.94 -10.82 4.35
N ILE A 125 -6.24 -11.39 3.37
CA ILE A 125 -5.30 -10.66 2.49
C ILE A 125 -6.00 -10.44 1.16
N LEU A 126 -6.04 -9.20 0.69
CA LEU A 126 -6.56 -8.88 -0.62
C LEU A 126 -5.79 -9.62 -1.72
N ASP A 127 -6.45 -9.95 -2.83
CA ASP A 127 -5.78 -10.56 -3.98
C ASP A 127 -4.59 -9.74 -4.46
N LEU A 128 -3.52 -10.41 -4.92
CA LEU A 128 -2.28 -9.78 -5.35
C LEU A 128 -2.49 -8.69 -6.41
N LYS A 129 -3.37 -8.94 -7.38
CA LYS A 129 -3.65 -7.96 -8.45
C LYS A 129 -4.34 -6.71 -7.90
N GLN A 130 -5.24 -6.87 -6.92
CA GLN A 130 -5.92 -5.74 -6.27
C GLN A 130 -4.95 -4.95 -5.38
N ILE A 131 -4.07 -5.63 -4.61
CA ILE A 131 -2.99 -4.96 -3.86
C ILE A 131 -2.10 -4.16 -4.81
N ALA A 132 -1.69 -4.76 -5.91
CA ALA A 132 -0.84 -4.10 -6.91
C ALA A 132 -1.53 -2.88 -7.54
N LYS A 133 -2.84 -2.95 -7.85
CA LYS A 133 -3.61 -1.80 -8.33
C LYS A 133 -3.70 -0.68 -7.28
N LEU A 134 -3.88 -1.00 -5.99
CA LEU A 134 -3.82 -0.01 -4.92
C LEU A 134 -2.44 0.65 -4.82
N LYS A 135 -1.37 -0.10 -5.02
CA LYS A 135 0.00 0.43 -5.09
C LYS A 135 0.24 1.31 -6.32
N VAL A 136 -0.31 0.96 -7.47
CA VAL A 136 -0.29 1.83 -8.66
C VAL A 136 -1.04 3.14 -8.40
N ILE A 137 -2.19 3.09 -7.73
CA ILE A 137 -2.92 4.30 -7.31
C ILE A 137 -2.06 5.17 -6.39
N ALA A 138 -1.41 4.58 -5.36
CA ALA A 138 -0.53 5.30 -4.44
C ALA A 138 0.65 5.95 -5.17
N PHE A 139 1.30 5.24 -6.10
CA PHE A 139 2.39 5.76 -6.93
C PHE A 139 2.01 7.03 -7.72
N PHE A 140 0.78 7.12 -8.24
CA PHE A 140 0.32 8.33 -8.94
C PHE A 140 -0.09 9.47 -8.00
N GLN A 141 -0.29 9.19 -6.71
CA GLN A 141 -0.81 10.18 -5.75
C GLN A 141 0.25 10.85 -4.89
N ARG A 142 1.40 10.20 -4.68
CA ARG A 142 2.48 10.68 -3.82
C ARG A 142 3.87 10.32 -4.38
N ASP A 143 4.91 10.98 -3.86
CA ASP A 143 6.27 10.84 -4.38
C ASP A 143 7.18 9.98 -3.46
N LYS A 144 6.60 8.97 -2.79
CA LYS A 144 7.36 8.05 -1.94
C LYS A 144 8.27 7.12 -2.75
N ILE A 145 9.52 6.99 -2.33
CA ILE A 145 10.52 6.11 -2.95
C ILE A 145 10.04 4.65 -2.97
N ARG A 146 9.42 4.19 -1.88
CA ARG A 146 8.87 2.84 -1.78
C ARG A 146 7.76 2.56 -2.79
N ASP A 147 6.90 3.56 -3.10
CA ASP A 147 5.85 3.39 -4.10
C ASP A 147 6.41 3.35 -5.52
N LEU A 148 7.48 4.11 -5.80
CA LEU A 148 8.20 4.04 -7.06
C LEU A 148 8.87 2.66 -7.25
N PHE A 149 9.47 2.11 -6.19
CA PHE A 149 10.07 0.79 -6.22
C PHE A 149 9.02 -0.30 -6.40
N ASP A 150 7.94 -0.30 -5.59
CA ASP A 150 6.83 -1.24 -5.70
C ASP A 150 6.22 -1.21 -7.11
N PHE A 151 6.05 -0.02 -7.71
CA PHE A 151 5.59 0.15 -9.09
C PHE A 151 6.52 -0.53 -10.10
N GLY A 152 7.83 -0.37 -9.94
CA GLY A 152 8.83 -1.04 -10.77
C GLY A 152 8.75 -2.57 -10.70
N GLU A 153 8.51 -3.12 -9.52
CA GLU A 153 8.36 -4.56 -9.31
C GLU A 153 7.02 -5.09 -9.86
N ILE A 154 5.95 -4.33 -9.74
CA ILE A 154 4.64 -4.66 -10.36
C ILE A 154 4.76 -4.74 -11.88
N LEU A 155 5.52 -3.83 -12.51
CA LEU A 155 5.79 -3.86 -13.95
C LEU A 155 6.63 -5.09 -14.35
N GLU A 156 7.73 -5.37 -13.63
CA GLU A 156 8.63 -6.50 -13.93
C GLU A 156 7.92 -7.84 -13.85
N ASN A 157 7.14 -8.03 -12.78
CA ASN A 157 6.40 -9.27 -12.53
C ASN A 157 5.08 -9.33 -13.32
N LYS A 158 4.73 -8.31 -14.11
CA LYS A 158 3.50 -8.23 -14.92
C LYS A 158 2.22 -8.51 -14.13
N ILE A 159 2.18 -8.12 -12.84
CA ILE A 159 1.05 -8.37 -11.93
C ILE A 159 -0.19 -7.60 -12.38
N VAL A 160 0.01 -6.37 -12.87
CA VAL A 160 -1.02 -5.51 -13.46
C VAL A 160 -0.67 -5.28 -14.92
N SER A 161 -1.65 -5.40 -15.82
CA SER A 161 -1.41 -5.12 -17.24
C SER A 161 -1.02 -3.66 -17.46
N PHE A 162 -0.14 -3.41 -18.44
CA PHE A 162 0.23 -2.03 -18.77
C PHE A 162 -0.98 -1.18 -19.19
N GLN A 163 -2.00 -1.82 -19.74
CA GLN A 163 -3.25 -1.18 -20.12
C GLN A 163 -4.07 -0.75 -18.89
N ASP A 164 -4.17 -1.61 -17.87
CA ASP A 164 -4.79 -1.24 -16.58
C ASP A 164 -4.04 -0.09 -15.90
N ILE A 165 -2.68 -0.09 -15.96
CA ILE A 165 -1.85 1.00 -15.43
C ILE A 165 -2.15 2.31 -16.15
N LEU A 166 -2.24 2.31 -17.49
CA LEU A 166 -2.60 3.51 -18.25
C LEU A 166 -4.03 3.97 -17.97
N GLN A 167 -4.97 3.06 -17.73
CA GLN A 167 -6.33 3.41 -17.33
C GLN A 167 -6.35 4.12 -15.97
N ILE A 168 -5.67 3.57 -14.96
CA ILE A 168 -5.52 4.19 -13.63
C ILE A 168 -4.85 5.57 -13.74
N SER A 169 -3.77 5.67 -14.54
CA SER A 169 -3.04 6.92 -14.71
C SER A 169 -3.86 7.99 -15.45
N LYS A 170 -4.70 7.58 -16.40
CA LYS A 170 -5.62 8.48 -17.08
C LYS A 170 -6.63 9.08 -16.12
N GLU A 171 -7.21 8.25 -15.26
CA GLU A 171 -8.21 8.69 -14.28
C GLU A 171 -7.61 9.65 -13.23
N LEU A 172 -6.38 9.38 -12.76
CA LEU A 172 -5.76 10.14 -11.67
C LEU A 172 -4.98 11.38 -12.13
N LYS A 173 -4.35 11.33 -13.31
CA LYS A 173 -3.37 12.32 -13.77
C LYS A 173 -3.53 12.72 -15.24
N ASN A 174 -4.59 12.26 -15.94
CA ASN A 174 -4.78 12.45 -17.39
C ASN A 174 -3.60 11.93 -18.26
N ILE A 175 -2.90 10.89 -17.78
CA ILE A 175 -1.82 10.23 -18.48
C ILE A 175 -2.39 9.05 -19.27
N SER A 176 -2.30 9.07 -20.60
CA SER A 176 -2.91 8.06 -21.48
C SER A 176 -1.93 7.36 -22.41
N SER A 177 -0.64 7.70 -22.33
CA SER A 177 0.39 7.12 -23.17
C SER A 177 1.67 6.81 -22.40
N GLU A 178 2.46 5.87 -22.92
CA GLU A 178 3.78 5.52 -22.40
C GLU A 178 4.70 6.75 -22.30
N LYS A 179 4.72 7.57 -23.35
CA LYS A 179 5.53 8.80 -23.39
C LYS A 179 5.17 9.77 -22.26
N GLN A 180 3.88 9.93 -21.97
CA GLN A 180 3.43 10.77 -20.86
C GLN A 180 3.78 10.15 -19.51
N LEU A 181 3.68 8.82 -19.37
CA LEU A 181 4.08 8.11 -18.17
C LEU A 181 5.58 8.26 -17.89
N ILE A 182 6.42 8.11 -18.92
CA ILE A 182 7.87 8.34 -18.82
C ILE A 182 8.14 9.77 -18.34
N LYS A 183 7.48 10.77 -18.93
CA LYS A 183 7.62 12.16 -18.51
C LYS A 183 7.22 12.35 -17.04
N PHE A 184 6.07 11.79 -16.64
CA PHE A 184 5.61 11.86 -15.25
C PHE A 184 6.64 11.28 -14.27
N ILE A 185 7.27 10.14 -14.60
CA ILE A 185 8.31 9.54 -13.76
C ILE A 185 9.58 10.41 -13.75
N LEU A 186 9.97 10.98 -14.88
CA LEU A 186 11.12 11.89 -14.94
C LEU A 186 10.92 13.14 -14.06
N ASP A 187 9.69 13.63 -13.95
CA ASP A 187 9.33 14.80 -13.15
C ASP A 187 9.18 14.51 -11.65
N LYS A 188 9.08 13.22 -11.24
CA LYS A 188 9.02 12.84 -9.81
C LYS A 188 10.29 13.26 -9.07
N LYS A 189 10.12 13.78 -7.86
CA LYS A 189 11.19 14.23 -6.98
C LYS A 189 11.24 13.35 -5.73
N GLU A 190 12.44 13.22 -5.19
CA GLU A 190 12.65 12.61 -3.88
C GLU A 190 12.05 13.51 -2.80
N GLU A 191 11.23 12.97 -1.92
CA GLU A 191 10.74 13.68 -0.74
C GLU A 191 11.86 13.74 0.30
N LYS A 192 11.94 14.87 1.02
CA LYS A 192 12.80 14.98 2.19
C LYS A 192 12.28 14.03 3.27
N ASP A 193 13.18 13.37 3.95
CA ASP A 193 12.88 12.45 5.06
C ASP A 193 12.01 11.24 4.66
N ASP A 194 12.08 10.82 3.38
CA ASP A 194 11.42 9.60 2.95
C ASP A 194 12.19 8.36 3.46
N GLU A 195 11.45 7.31 3.73
CA GLU A 195 12.04 6.05 4.20
C GLU A 195 12.67 5.28 3.04
N ASN A 196 13.89 4.80 3.24
CA ASN A 196 14.66 4.06 2.24
C ASN A 196 14.03 2.71 1.87
N VAL A 197 14.43 2.17 0.74
CA VAL A 197 14.07 0.82 0.29
C VAL A 197 15.18 -0.15 0.69
N TYR A 198 14.84 -1.10 1.54
CA TYR A 198 15.76 -2.18 1.96
C TYR A 198 15.36 -3.49 1.29
N LEU A 199 16.33 -4.16 0.66
CA LEU A 199 16.11 -5.45 -0.01
C LEU A 199 16.24 -6.63 0.96
N ASP A 200 17.04 -6.46 2.01
CA ASP A 200 17.34 -7.48 3.01
C ASP A 200 17.36 -6.85 4.41
N GLU A 201 16.79 -7.54 5.39
CA GLU A 201 16.73 -7.10 6.78
C GLU A 201 18.10 -7.05 7.44
N GLN A 202 19.05 -7.89 7.02
CA GLN A 202 20.38 -8.00 7.62
C GLN A 202 21.40 -7.07 6.98
N SER A 203 21.46 -7.01 5.66
CA SER A 203 22.44 -6.25 4.92
C SER A 203 22.11 -4.78 4.74
N ARG A 204 20.81 -4.40 4.90
CA ARG A 204 20.29 -3.05 4.68
C ARG A 204 20.87 -2.39 3.42
N ILE A 205 20.99 -3.17 2.33
CA ILE A 205 21.38 -2.63 1.03
C ILE A 205 20.32 -1.61 0.62
N ASP A 206 20.78 -0.38 0.51
CA ASP A 206 19.96 0.79 0.25
C ASP A 206 20.00 1.15 -1.23
N LEU A 207 18.85 1.34 -1.84
CA LEU A 207 18.74 1.79 -3.22
C LEU A 207 18.37 3.26 -3.24
N SER A 208 19.19 4.07 -3.90
CA SER A 208 18.89 5.49 -4.06
C SER A 208 17.66 5.70 -4.95
N PHE A 209 16.94 6.81 -4.72
CA PHE A 209 15.82 7.24 -5.55
C PHE A 209 16.18 7.28 -7.05
N LEU A 210 17.39 7.75 -7.37
CA LEU A 210 17.83 7.87 -8.75
C LEU A 210 18.04 6.50 -9.43
N GLU A 211 18.59 5.53 -8.71
CA GLU A 211 18.78 4.16 -9.22
C GLU A 211 17.45 3.49 -9.48
N ILE A 212 16.51 3.58 -8.52
CA ILE A 212 15.15 3.05 -8.68
C ILE A 212 14.45 3.70 -9.87
N LYS A 213 14.51 5.02 -9.98
CA LYS A 213 13.90 5.79 -11.09
C LYS A 213 14.44 5.34 -12.44
N LYS A 214 15.76 5.18 -12.58
CA LYS A 214 16.40 4.67 -13.82
C LYS A 214 15.96 3.23 -14.13
N ALA A 215 15.86 2.37 -13.12
CA ALA A 215 15.41 0.99 -13.29
C ALA A 215 13.96 0.93 -13.78
N VAL A 216 13.06 1.72 -13.21
CA VAL A 216 11.64 1.79 -13.61
C VAL A 216 11.51 2.29 -15.07
N LEU A 217 12.23 3.35 -15.45
CA LEU A 217 12.22 3.86 -16.82
C LEU A 217 12.64 2.78 -17.84
N LYS A 218 13.72 2.04 -17.56
CA LYS A 218 14.17 0.93 -18.43
C LYS A 218 13.10 -0.18 -18.56
N LYS A 219 12.36 -0.47 -17.48
CA LYS A 219 11.28 -1.47 -17.51
C LYS A 219 10.13 -1.03 -18.42
N ILE A 220 9.74 0.25 -18.40
CA ILE A 220 8.70 0.80 -19.27
C ILE A 220 9.13 0.76 -20.73
N GLU A 221 10.35 1.20 -21.06
CA GLU A 221 10.89 1.16 -22.42
C GLU A 221 10.92 -0.27 -23.01
N LYS A 222 11.23 -1.27 -22.20
CA LYS A 222 11.17 -2.68 -22.64
C LYS A 222 9.75 -3.10 -23.02
N ILE A 223 8.73 -2.66 -22.25
CA ILE A 223 7.32 -2.98 -22.53
C ILE A 223 6.89 -2.33 -23.85
N GLY A 224 7.27 -1.06 -24.10
CA GLY A 224 6.98 -0.34 -25.35
C GLY A 224 7.60 -1.03 -26.57
N ASN A 225 8.86 -1.42 -26.48
CA ASN A 225 9.57 -2.11 -27.57
C ASN A 225 9.01 -3.51 -27.91
N GLN A 226 8.37 -4.19 -26.96
CA GLN A 226 7.70 -5.48 -27.22
C GLN A 226 6.42 -5.30 -28.04
N LYS A 227 5.70 -4.18 -27.87
CA LYS A 227 4.47 -3.87 -28.64
C LYS A 227 4.73 -3.52 -30.11
N CYS A 228 5.93 -3.04 -30.45
CA CYS A 228 6.30 -2.71 -31.84
C CYS A 228 6.74 -3.94 -32.67
N LYS A 229 6.85 -5.12 -32.07
CA LYS A 229 7.29 -6.36 -32.73
C LYS A 229 6.16 -7.38 -32.94
N THR A 230 4.97 -7.06 -32.49
CA THR A 230 3.72 -7.84 -32.73
C THR A 230 2.77 -7.04 -33.62
#